data_ce45edcb48a429885bf51bd2deb307fb
#
_entry.id   ce45edcb48a429885bf51bd2deb307fb
#
_cell.length_a   1.000
_cell.length_b   1.000
_cell.length_c   1.000
_cell.angle_alpha   90.00
_cell.angle_beta   90.00
_cell.angle_gamma   90.00
#
_symmetry.space_group_name_H-M   'P 1'
#
loop_
_entity.id
_entity.type
_entity.pdbx_description
1 polymer ?
#
loop_
_entity_poly.entity_id
_entity_poly.type
_entity_poly.pdbx_seq_one_letter_code
_entity_poly.pdbx_strand_id
1 'polypeptide(L)'
;MPVSSSEEGVGSLTDYECCRFRGSVVALDAATGREIWKTYTIPEAPRPVRKNAKGVQLWGPSGAPIWSSPVVDPVRRTLYVTTGNNYSDPTPSSLDDTGT
;
A
#
# COMPACT_ATOMS: atom_id res chain seq x y z
N MET A 1 -12.06 -5.91 -6.30
CA MET A 1 -11.91 -4.44 -6.44
C MET A 1 -10.53 -4.01 -5.99
N PRO A 2 -9.70 -3.50 -6.89
CA PRO A 2 -8.39 -2.98 -6.51
C PRO A 2 -8.52 -1.67 -5.74
N VAL A 3 -7.58 -1.42 -4.83
CA VAL A 3 -7.62 -0.23 -3.98
C VAL A 3 -6.29 0.53 -4.08
N SER A 4 -6.40 1.83 -4.24
CA SER A 4 -5.28 2.74 -4.34
C SER A 4 -5.57 4.00 -3.50
N SER A 5 -4.59 4.88 -3.43
CA SER A 5 -4.74 6.15 -2.71
C SER A 5 -3.86 7.24 -3.31
N SER A 6 -4.03 8.45 -2.80
CA SER A 6 -3.19 9.59 -3.17
C SER A 6 -2.09 9.86 -2.14
N GLU A 7 -1.87 8.98 -1.20
CA GLU A 7 -0.89 9.20 -0.13
C GLU A 7 0.52 9.40 -0.68
N GLU A 8 0.83 8.79 -1.82
CA GLU A 8 2.13 8.95 -2.46
C GLU A 8 2.45 10.42 -2.74
N GLY A 9 1.46 11.18 -3.20
CA GLY A 9 1.67 12.60 -3.50
C GLY A 9 1.97 13.43 -2.26
N VAL A 10 1.24 13.20 -1.17
CA VAL A 10 1.47 13.95 0.06
C VAL A 10 2.64 13.40 0.86
N GLY A 11 3.06 12.17 0.57
CA GLY A 11 4.18 11.55 1.25
C GLY A 11 5.51 12.25 1.03
N SER A 12 5.60 13.11 0.01
CA SER A 12 6.79 13.90 -0.24
C SER A 12 6.90 15.11 0.69
N LEU A 13 5.82 15.44 1.42
CA LEU A 13 5.83 16.55 2.34
C LEU A 13 6.54 16.15 3.63
N THR A 14 7.43 17.00 4.11
CA THR A 14 8.26 16.66 5.27
C THR A 14 7.52 16.70 6.59
N ASP A 15 6.33 17.32 6.64
CA ASP A 15 5.50 17.39 7.83
C ASP A 15 4.37 16.36 7.81
N TYR A 16 4.26 15.54 6.79
CA TYR A 16 3.27 14.47 6.72
C TYR A 16 3.83 13.18 7.34
N GLU A 17 3.03 12.53 8.18
CA GLU A 17 3.41 11.24 8.76
C GLU A 17 3.26 10.12 7.73
N CYS A 18 4.17 10.05 6.81
CA CYS A 18 4.16 9.04 5.74
C CYS A 18 4.63 7.70 6.28
N CYS A 19 4.11 6.60 5.89
CA CYS A 19 2.91 6.41 5.09
C CYS A 19 2.25 5.17 5.61
N ARG A 20 0.92 5.13 5.61
CA ARG A 20 0.18 4.04 6.26
C ARG A 20 -0.71 3.25 5.30
N PHE A 21 -0.89 3.74 4.10
CA PHE A 21 -1.73 3.04 3.13
C PHE A 21 -1.04 1.79 2.60
N ARG A 22 -1.80 0.72 2.46
CA ARG A 22 -1.38 -0.48 1.74
C ARG A 22 -2.39 -0.78 0.65
N GLY A 23 -1.88 -1.08 -0.55
CA GLY A 23 -2.73 -1.54 -1.63
C GLY A 23 -3.42 -2.85 -1.26
N SER A 24 -4.57 -3.09 -1.85
CA SER A 24 -5.32 -4.30 -1.55
C SER A 24 -6.22 -4.69 -2.71
N VAL A 25 -6.71 -5.92 -2.65
CA VAL A 25 -7.77 -6.42 -3.50
C VAL A 25 -8.89 -6.87 -2.59
N VAL A 26 -10.11 -6.41 -2.88
CA VAL A 26 -11.29 -6.73 -2.10
C VAL A 26 -12.28 -7.48 -2.99
N ALA A 27 -12.76 -8.62 -2.54
CA ALA A 27 -13.83 -9.34 -3.20
C ALA A 27 -15.15 -8.99 -2.50
N LEU A 28 -16.09 -8.52 -3.29
CA LEU A 28 -17.40 -8.11 -2.79
C LEU A 28 -18.47 -9.01 -3.35
N ASP A 29 -19.52 -9.26 -2.55
CA ASP A 29 -20.71 -9.94 -3.04
C ASP A 29 -21.43 -9.03 -4.01
N ALA A 30 -21.67 -9.50 -5.23
CA ALA A 30 -22.25 -8.67 -6.27
C ALA A 30 -23.70 -8.25 -5.97
N ALA A 31 -24.41 -9.03 -5.18
CA ALA A 31 -25.82 -8.74 -4.86
C ALA A 31 -25.96 -7.79 -3.67
N THR A 32 -25.07 -7.89 -2.68
CA THR A 32 -25.24 -7.17 -1.41
C THR A 32 -24.15 -6.12 -1.17
N GLY A 33 -23.02 -6.20 -1.88
CA GLY A 33 -21.87 -5.34 -1.63
C GLY A 33 -21.05 -5.76 -0.41
N ARG A 34 -21.38 -6.87 0.23
CA ARG A 34 -20.68 -7.33 1.41
C ARG A 34 -19.27 -7.82 1.05
N GLU A 35 -18.31 -7.49 1.87
CA GLU A 35 -16.95 -7.96 1.69
C GLU A 35 -16.87 -9.47 1.94
N ILE A 36 -16.32 -10.20 0.96
CA ILE A 36 -16.11 -11.64 1.06
C ILE A 36 -14.70 -11.91 1.59
N TRP A 37 -13.70 -11.26 0.98
CA TRP A 37 -12.32 -11.31 1.48
C TRP A 37 -11.57 -10.07 1.03
N LYS A 38 -10.45 -9.82 1.71
CA LYS A 38 -9.54 -8.72 1.40
C LYS A 38 -8.11 -9.21 1.54
N THR A 39 -7.29 -8.92 0.55
CA THR A 39 -5.87 -9.28 0.56
C THR A 39 -5.04 -8.03 0.33
N TYR A 40 -4.10 -7.78 1.21
CA TYR A 40 -3.16 -6.67 1.07
C TYR A 40 -1.99 -7.07 0.20
N THR A 41 -1.50 -6.12 -0.60
CA THR A 41 -0.28 -6.32 -1.40
C THR A 41 0.96 -6.39 -0.52
N ILE A 42 0.92 -5.71 0.62
CA ILE A 42 1.96 -5.78 1.65
C ILE A 42 1.33 -6.45 2.86
N PRO A 43 1.79 -7.67 3.25
CA PRO A 43 1.14 -8.41 4.34
C PRO A 43 1.25 -7.72 5.70
N GLU A 44 2.34 -7.00 5.94
CA GLU A 44 2.56 -6.35 7.22
C GLU A 44 1.82 -5.03 7.32
N ALA A 45 1.17 -4.79 8.45
CA ALA A 45 0.57 -3.49 8.73
C ALA A 45 1.66 -2.44 8.95
N PRO A 46 1.45 -1.19 8.51
CA PRO A 46 2.41 -0.13 8.79
C PRO A 46 2.59 0.08 10.28
N ARG A 47 3.82 0.32 10.67
CA ARG A 47 4.18 0.61 12.05
C ARG A 47 5.17 1.79 12.08
N PRO A 48 5.35 2.44 13.22
CA PRO A 48 6.35 3.50 13.33
C PRO A 48 7.73 2.93 13.05
N VAL A 49 8.49 3.57 12.17
CA VAL A 49 9.84 3.09 11.82
C VAL A 49 10.92 4.07 12.27
N ARG A 50 10.70 5.36 12.07
CA ARG A 50 11.67 6.38 12.50
C ARG A 50 11.03 7.77 12.42
N LYS A 51 11.71 8.77 12.94
CA LYS A 51 11.31 10.17 12.77
C LYS A 51 12.25 10.83 11.78
N ASN A 52 11.72 11.77 11.00
CA ASN A 52 12.54 12.53 10.06
C ASN A 52 13.23 13.69 10.79
N ALA A 53 13.97 14.51 10.03
CA ALA A 53 14.75 15.62 10.60
C ALA A 53 13.86 16.65 11.31
N LYS A 54 12.57 16.73 10.97
CA LYS A 54 11.61 17.62 11.62
C LYS A 54 10.93 16.99 12.82
N GLY A 55 11.27 15.77 13.18
CA GLY A 55 10.64 15.05 14.28
C GLY A 55 9.31 14.42 13.94
N VAL A 56 8.93 14.39 12.68
CA VAL A 56 7.67 13.78 12.23
C VAL A 56 7.83 12.27 12.15
N GLN A 57 6.88 11.54 12.74
CA GLN A 57 6.91 10.08 12.74
C GLN A 57 6.66 9.53 11.34
N LEU A 58 7.55 8.66 10.88
CA LEU A 58 7.40 7.95 9.62
C LEU A 58 6.95 6.53 9.87
N TRP A 59 6.14 6.00 8.96
CA TRP A 59 5.50 4.70 9.08
C TRP A 59 5.86 3.83 7.89
N GLY A 60 5.82 2.52 8.08
CA GLY A 60 6.05 1.55 7.02
C GLY A 60 5.91 0.13 7.52
N PRO A 61 5.82 -0.83 6.61
CA PRO A 61 5.79 -0.68 5.16
C PRO A 61 4.46 -0.13 4.65
N SER A 62 4.46 0.48 3.48
CA SER A 62 3.25 1.05 2.89
C SER A 62 3.38 1.16 1.38
N GLY A 63 2.26 1.41 0.71
CA GLY A 63 2.21 1.58 -0.72
C GLY A 63 1.76 0.35 -1.46
N ALA A 64 2.43 0.04 -2.56
CA ALA A 64 2.08 -1.03 -3.49
C ALA A 64 0.59 -0.97 -3.88
N PRO A 65 0.10 0.19 -4.34
CA PRO A 65 -1.30 0.34 -4.72
C PRO A 65 -1.60 -0.43 -5.99
N ILE A 66 -2.87 -0.76 -6.20
CA ILE A 66 -3.33 -1.38 -7.43
C ILE A 66 -4.28 -0.40 -8.10
N TRP A 67 -3.85 0.14 -9.23
CA TRP A 67 -4.60 1.16 -9.97
C TRP A 67 -4.79 0.80 -11.44
N SER A 68 -4.52 -0.44 -11.80
CA SER A 68 -4.82 -0.99 -13.11
C SER A 68 -5.83 -2.12 -12.98
N SER A 69 -6.48 -2.47 -14.09
CA SER A 69 -7.46 -3.55 -14.09
C SER A 69 -6.78 -4.90 -13.89
N PRO A 70 -7.28 -5.73 -13.00
CA PRO A 70 -6.77 -7.09 -12.83
C PRO A 70 -7.07 -7.97 -14.04
N VAL A 71 -6.29 -9.03 -14.19
CA VAL A 71 -6.53 -10.07 -15.18
C VAL A 71 -6.99 -11.34 -14.46
N VAL A 72 -8.09 -11.90 -14.92
CA VAL A 72 -8.69 -13.08 -14.32
C VAL A 72 -8.41 -14.30 -15.19
N ASP A 73 -7.89 -15.36 -14.57
CA ASP A 73 -7.76 -16.68 -15.21
C ASP A 73 -8.81 -17.60 -14.58
N PRO A 74 -9.94 -17.81 -15.25
CA PRO A 74 -11.03 -18.62 -14.67
C PRO A 74 -10.69 -20.12 -14.58
N VAL A 75 -9.79 -20.60 -15.41
CA VAL A 75 -9.40 -22.02 -15.39
C VAL A 75 -8.62 -22.32 -14.12
N ARG A 76 -7.66 -21.46 -13.77
CA ARG A 76 -6.85 -21.60 -12.56
C ARG A 76 -7.42 -20.93 -11.35
N ARG A 77 -8.54 -20.23 -11.51
CA ARG A 77 -9.16 -19.43 -10.46
C ARG A 77 -8.17 -18.46 -9.82
N THR A 78 -7.40 -17.80 -10.68
CA THR A 78 -6.32 -16.92 -10.24
C THR A 78 -6.56 -15.53 -10.76
N LEU A 79 -6.25 -14.56 -9.92
CA LEU A 79 -6.31 -13.15 -10.24
C LEU A 79 -4.89 -12.59 -10.27
N TYR A 80 -4.52 -12.00 -11.39
CA TYR A 80 -3.20 -11.37 -11.55
C TYR A 80 -3.35 -9.86 -11.46
N VAL A 81 -2.53 -9.24 -10.64
CA VAL A 81 -2.50 -7.80 -10.48
C VAL A 81 -1.07 -7.30 -10.56
N THR A 82 -0.92 -6.03 -10.95
CA THR A 82 0.35 -5.34 -10.88
C THR A 82 0.23 -4.23 -9.85
N THR A 83 1.32 -3.94 -9.17
CA THR A 83 1.32 -2.92 -8.13
C THR A 83 2.19 -1.73 -8.53
N GLY A 84 1.89 -0.57 -7.97
CA GLY A 84 2.77 0.58 -8.02
C GLY A 84 3.89 0.44 -7.01
N ASN A 85 4.64 1.51 -6.80
CA ASN A 85 5.80 1.52 -5.93
C ASN A 85 5.42 1.56 -4.45
N ASN A 86 6.37 1.24 -3.61
CA ASN A 86 6.25 1.45 -2.17
C ASN A 86 6.26 2.96 -1.88
N TYR A 87 5.54 3.35 -0.84
CA TYR A 87 5.50 4.75 -0.41
C TYR A 87 6.57 5.05 0.63
N SER A 88 6.95 4.05 1.41
CA SER A 88 7.97 4.20 2.42
C SER A 88 8.95 3.05 2.33
N ASP A 89 10.16 3.29 2.79
CA ASP A 89 11.19 2.26 2.82
C ASP A 89 10.79 1.19 3.81
N PRO A 90 10.78 -0.07 3.40
CA PRO A 90 10.44 -1.16 4.32
C PRO A 90 11.53 -1.45 5.34
N THR A 91 12.75 -0.98 5.14
CA THR A 91 13.84 -1.27 6.06
C THR A 91 14.33 0.02 6.72
N PRO A 92 14.24 0.10 8.06
CA PRO A 92 14.71 1.29 8.78
C PRO A 92 16.20 1.56 8.59
N SER A 93 16.95 0.53 8.21
CA SER A 93 18.37 0.63 8.00
C SER A 93 18.74 1.05 6.60
N SER A 94 17.82 1.52 5.86
CA SER A 94 18.06 1.92 4.49
C SER A 94 19.24 2.88 4.39
N LEU A 95 20.01 2.69 3.36
CA LEU A 95 21.12 3.56 3.05
C LEU A 95 20.65 4.94 2.65
N ASP A 96 19.42 5.05 2.30
CA ASP A 96 18.85 6.22 1.68
C ASP A 96 17.78 6.80 2.57
N ASP A 97 18.02 7.97 3.10
CA ASP A 97 17.06 8.66 3.95
C ASP A 97 15.94 9.33 3.18
N THR A 98 15.91 9.18 1.88
CA THR A 98 14.79 9.72 1.10
C THR A 98 13.51 8.96 1.39
N GLY A 99 13.61 7.73 1.85
CA GLY A 99 12.44 6.96 2.26
C GLY A 99 11.57 6.48 1.11
N THR A 100 12.09 6.43 -0.05
CA THR A 100 11.31 5.97 -1.22
C THR A 100 11.57 4.54 -1.56
#